data_3de3f309f8c25a9f24b25f6ad87b69ad
#
_entry.id   3de3f309f8c25a9f24b25f6ad87b69ad
#
_cell.length_a   1.000
_cell.length_b   1.000
_cell.length_c   1.000
_cell.angle_alpha   90.00
_cell.angle_beta   90.00
_cell.angle_gamma   90.00
#
_symmetry.space_group_name_H-M   'P 1'
#
loop_
_entity.id
_entity.type
_entity.pdbx_description
1 polymer ?
#
loop_
_entity_poly.entity_id
_entity_poly.type
_entity_poly.pdbx_seq_one_letter_code
_entity_poly.pdbx_strand_id
1 'polypeptide(L)'
;GPRLHFGAALMVCIGTWLSGWFIVVTNAFMQHPVGYEQLADGSLRLASLWAYLTNPWAFVQYAHTMVGSVLTASFVMCGVGAYYALMDQHREHAALFLRVGVIAGAIASVAIAMPTGDMQARLVSEHKPVTFAAMEGHFDTEDGAGLVMIGQPNMETLHLDNPVVVPRMLSVMTHQRWGSRIEGLREYPREEWPDNVPLLYYAYHVMVGLGTLFMALMGVSAFLLYRRKLLTTRPVLIALMLASPFPFIANTAGWMTAELGRQPWLIHGLMRTADGTSQAVSEGNVLFTLLGFMGLYALLSLVFVLTFQRILQQGPSAGHSEEAH
;
A
#
# COMPACT_ATOMS: atom_id res chain seq x y z
N GLY A 1 -5.17 26.50 -23.98
CA GLY A 1 -3.84 27.03 -23.66
C GLY A 1 -3.19 26.31 -22.47
N PRO A 2 -1.90 26.52 -22.18
CA PRO A 2 -1.16 25.77 -21.12
C PRO A 2 -1.79 25.87 -19.73
N ARG A 3 -2.33 27.04 -19.38
CA ARG A 3 -3.00 27.27 -18.08
C ARG A 3 -4.28 26.42 -17.91
N LEU A 4 -5.08 26.33 -19.00
CA LEU A 4 -6.29 25.52 -19.00
C LEU A 4 -5.95 24.02 -18.88
N HIS A 5 -4.91 23.56 -19.59
CA HIS A 5 -4.43 22.20 -19.50
C HIS A 5 -3.93 21.85 -18.09
N PHE A 6 -3.16 22.74 -17.47
CA PHE A 6 -2.72 22.59 -16.08
C PHE A 6 -3.91 22.55 -15.11
N GLY A 7 -4.89 23.46 -15.30
CA GLY A 7 -6.11 23.47 -14.49
C GLY A 7 -6.90 22.16 -14.61
N ALA A 8 -7.05 21.62 -15.82
CA ALA A 8 -7.70 20.33 -16.04
C ALA A 8 -6.95 19.17 -15.35
N ALA A 9 -5.63 19.12 -15.46
CA ALA A 9 -4.81 18.12 -14.78
C ALA A 9 -4.92 18.20 -13.23
N LEU A 10 -4.95 19.42 -12.70
CA LEU A 10 -5.14 19.66 -11.27
C LEU A 10 -6.52 19.18 -10.79
N MET A 11 -7.58 19.47 -11.56
CA MET A 11 -8.94 19.00 -11.25
C MET A 11 -9.06 17.49 -11.28
N VAL A 12 -8.40 16.81 -12.22
CA VAL A 12 -8.32 15.34 -12.26
C VAL A 12 -7.60 14.81 -11.01
N CYS A 13 -6.49 15.44 -10.62
CA CYS A 13 -5.76 15.06 -9.40
C CYS A 13 -6.64 15.20 -8.16
N ILE A 14 -7.30 16.35 -7.97
CA ILE A 14 -8.19 16.60 -6.82
C ILE A 14 -9.36 15.60 -6.83
N GLY A 15 -9.99 15.37 -8.00
CA GLY A 15 -11.12 14.45 -8.14
C GLY A 15 -10.73 13.00 -7.79
N THR A 16 -9.55 12.56 -8.21
CA THR A 16 -9.03 11.21 -7.88
C THR A 16 -8.77 11.06 -6.38
N TRP A 17 -8.20 12.07 -5.74
CA TRP A 17 -7.96 12.06 -4.30
C TRP A 17 -9.27 12.04 -3.51
N LEU A 18 -10.24 12.88 -3.89
CA LEU A 18 -11.57 12.87 -3.27
C LEU A 18 -12.29 11.53 -3.47
N SER A 19 -12.26 10.96 -4.66
CA SER A 19 -12.81 9.62 -4.93
C SER A 19 -12.15 8.56 -4.06
N GLY A 20 -10.83 8.63 -3.91
CA GLY A 20 -10.05 7.74 -3.03
C GLY A 20 -10.51 7.82 -1.57
N TRP A 21 -10.87 9.02 -1.09
CA TRP A 21 -11.41 9.18 0.27
C TRP A 21 -12.68 8.35 0.49
N PHE A 22 -13.66 8.45 -0.40
CA PHE A 22 -14.93 7.71 -0.25
C PHE A 22 -14.75 6.19 -0.29
N ILE A 23 -13.84 5.71 -1.14
CA ILE A 23 -13.50 4.26 -1.20
C ILE A 23 -12.85 3.81 0.11
N VAL A 24 -11.88 4.58 0.60
CA VAL A 24 -11.17 4.24 1.85
C VAL A 24 -12.09 4.34 3.06
N VAL A 25 -13.00 5.32 3.12
CA VAL A 25 -14.01 5.40 4.19
C VAL A 25 -14.90 4.14 4.21
N THR A 26 -15.32 3.65 3.04
CA THR A 26 -16.09 2.40 2.94
C THR A 26 -15.29 1.21 3.45
N ASN A 27 -14.02 1.10 3.04
CA ASN A 27 -13.14 0.04 3.53
C ASN A 27 -12.88 0.16 5.04
N ALA A 28 -12.66 1.38 5.53
CA ALA A 28 -12.48 1.65 6.96
C ALA A 28 -13.69 1.25 7.79
N PHE A 29 -14.91 1.46 7.28
CA PHE A 29 -16.13 0.97 7.92
C PHE A 29 -16.16 -0.56 7.99
N MET A 30 -15.74 -1.25 6.94
CA MET A 30 -15.64 -2.71 6.95
C MET A 30 -14.57 -3.21 7.94
N GLN A 31 -13.52 -2.44 8.16
CA GLN A 31 -12.43 -2.77 9.09
C GLN A 31 -12.76 -2.43 10.54
N HIS A 32 -13.40 -1.28 10.77
CA HIS A 32 -13.78 -0.73 12.07
C HIS A 32 -15.08 0.05 11.94
N PRO A 33 -16.25 -0.64 12.08
CA PRO A 33 -17.55 -0.01 11.85
C PRO A 33 -17.91 1.03 12.91
N VAL A 34 -18.30 2.22 12.45
CA VAL A 34 -18.77 3.33 13.30
C VAL A 34 -19.97 4.03 12.66
N GLY A 35 -20.79 4.72 13.46
CA GLY A 35 -21.93 5.50 12.95
C GLY A 35 -23.10 4.68 12.46
N TYR A 36 -23.23 3.44 12.91
CA TYR A 36 -24.36 2.55 12.63
C TYR A 36 -25.18 2.27 13.91
N GLU A 37 -26.39 1.80 13.72
CA GLU A 37 -27.20 1.18 14.76
C GLU A 37 -27.74 -0.15 14.28
N GLN A 38 -27.87 -1.12 15.18
CA GLN A 38 -28.49 -2.41 14.91
C GLN A 38 -29.96 -2.36 15.36
N LEU A 39 -30.84 -2.67 14.42
CA LEU A 39 -32.28 -2.71 14.69
C LEU A 39 -32.70 -4.02 15.36
N ALA A 40 -33.91 -4.06 15.88
CA ALA A 40 -34.42 -5.23 16.58
C ALA A 40 -34.54 -6.51 15.71
N ASP A 41 -34.62 -6.35 14.40
CA ASP A 41 -34.62 -7.44 13.40
C ASP A 41 -33.23 -7.90 13.00
N GLY A 42 -32.16 -7.34 13.61
CA GLY A 42 -30.78 -7.65 13.30
C GLY A 42 -30.19 -6.88 12.09
N SER A 43 -31.03 -6.11 11.37
CA SER A 43 -30.54 -5.28 10.25
C SER A 43 -29.74 -4.08 10.75
N LEU A 44 -28.82 -3.60 9.89
CA LEU A 44 -27.98 -2.45 10.18
C LEU A 44 -28.51 -1.20 9.49
N ARG A 45 -28.58 -0.10 10.22
CA ARG A 45 -28.94 1.21 9.69
C ARG A 45 -27.81 2.21 9.92
N LEU A 46 -27.55 3.05 8.93
CA LEU A 46 -26.64 4.19 9.10
C LEU A 46 -27.30 5.21 10.04
N ALA A 47 -26.73 5.36 11.24
CA ALA A 47 -27.24 6.31 12.25
C ALA A 47 -26.64 7.70 12.05
N SER A 48 -25.39 7.80 11.59
CA SER A 48 -24.71 9.06 11.35
C SER A 48 -23.77 8.98 10.14
N LEU A 49 -24.17 9.66 9.07
CA LEU A 49 -23.32 9.82 7.88
C LEU A 49 -22.02 10.56 8.24
N TRP A 50 -22.06 11.53 9.16
CA TRP A 50 -20.87 12.25 9.58
C TRP A 50 -19.88 11.34 10.30
N ALA A 51 -20.34 10.54 11.26
CA ALA A 51 -19.48 9.57 11.95
C ALA A 51 -18.88 8.54 10.97
N TYR A 52 -19.66 8.09 10.00
CA TYR A 52 -19.17 7.21 8.91
C TYR A 52 -18.08 7.88 8.09
N LEU A 53 -18.28 9.10 7.60
CA LEU A 53 -17.33 9.83 6.77
C LEU A 53 -16.08 10.27 7.54
N THR A 54 -16.17 10.47 8.84
CA THR A 54 -15.06 10.87 9.70
C THR A 54 -14.53 9.74 10.57
N ASN A 55 -14.69 8.49 10.12
CA ASN A 55 -14.15 7.32 10.80
C ASN A 55 -12.63 7.52 11.06
N PRO A 56 -12.16 7.44 12.32
CA PRO A 56 -10.73 7.62 12.64
C PRO A 56 -9.81 6.66 11.89
N TRP A 57 -10.25 5.42 11.66
CA TRP A 57 -9.53 4.44 10.86
C TRP A 57 -9.29 4.92 9.44
N ALA A 58 -10.31 5.58 8.82
CA ALA A 58 -10.22 6.09 7.46
C ALA A 58 -9.10 7.12 7.27
N PHE A 59 -8.89 8.02 8.24
CA PHE A 59 -7.83 9.04 8.13
C PHE A 59 -6.44 8.42 8.07
N VAL A 60 -6.18 7.42 8.91
CA VAL A 60 -4.88 6.75 8.96
C VAL A 60 -4.66 5.91 7.70
N GLN A 61 -5.67 5.11 7.32
CA GLN A 61 -5.61 4.29 6.13
C GLN A 61 -5.48 5.12 4.86
N TYR A 62 -6.21 6.23 4.75
CA TYR A 62 -6.11 7.15 3.62
C TYR A 62 -4.74 7.82 3.54
N ALA A 63 -4.22 8.31 4.66
CA ALA A 63 -2.88 8.91 4.70
C ALA A 63 -1.82 7.93 4.21
N HIS A 64 -1.84 6.69 4.71
CA HIS A 64 -0.91 5.64 4.28
C HIS A 64 -1.05 5.33 2.78
N THR A 65 -2.26 5.16 2.28
CA THR A 65 -2.54 4.86 0.87
C THR A 65 -2.10 6.01 -0.05
N MET A 66 -2.38 7.27 0.33
CA MET A 66 -2.00 8.43 -0.50
C MET A 66 -0.49 8.65 -0.53
N VAL A 67 0.20 8.46 0.60
CA VAL A 67 1.67 8.49 0.63
C VAL A 67 2.25 7.37 -0.24
N GLY A 68 1.66 6.17 -0.23
CA GLY A 68 2.02 5.08 -1.12
C GLY A 68 1.86 5.43 -2.61
N SER A 69 0.81 6.17 -2.95
CA SER A 69 0.58 6.66 -4.32
C SER A 69 1.64 7.68 -4.75
N VAL A 70 2.01 8.62 -3.86
CA VAL A 70 3.10 9.58 -4.10
C VAL A 70 4.44 8.87 -4.27
N LEU A 71 4.71 7.86 -3.44
CA LEU A 71 5.91 7.04 -3.54
C LEU A 71 5.97 6.31 -4.88
N THR A 72 4.87 5.71 -5.32
CA THR A 72 4.76 5.03 -6.62
C THR A 72 5.05 5.98 -7.77
N ALA A 73 4.42 7.15 -7.79
CA ALA A 73 4.66 8.17 -8.82
C ALA A 73 6.11 8.64 -8.83
N SER A 74 6.72 8.77 -7.64
CA SER A 74 8.13 9.15 -7.49
C SER A 74 9.07 8.12 -8.10
N PHE A 75 8.82 6.83 -7.88
CA PHE A 75 9.62 5.75 -8.49
C PHE A 75 9.45 5.69 -10.01
N VAL A 76 8.25 5.91 -10.53
CA VAL A 76 8.02 5.99 -11.99
C VAL A 76 8.80 7.16 -12.59
N MET A 77 8.74 8.35 -11.96
CA MET A 77 9.53 9.50 -12.40
C MET A 77 11.04 9.22 -12.36
N CYS A 78 11.53 8.61 -11.28
CA CYS A 78 12.93 8.21 -11.15
C CYS A 78 13.31 7.17 -12.21
N GLY A 79 12.47 6.19 -12.50
CA GLY A 79 12.69 5.16 -13.50
C GLY A 79 12.84 5.74 -14.91
N VAL A 80 11.92 6.64 -15.29
CA VAL A 80 11.97 7.36 -16.58
C VAL A 80 13.21 8.26 -16.66
N GLY A 81 13.48 9.04 -15.60
CA GLY A 81 14.64 9.91 -15.54
C GLY A 81 15.97 9.13 -15.60
N ALA A 82 16.04 7.98 -14.92
CA ALA A 82 17.18 7.09 -14.95
C ALA A 82 17.38 6.45 -16.34
N TYR A 83 16.29 6.02 -16.99
CA TYR A 83 16.34 5.51 -18.36
C TYR A 83 16.93 6.55 -19.33
N TYR A 84 16.42 7.79 -19.33
CA TYR A 84 16.95 8.85 -20.18
C TYR A 84 18.41 9.18 -19.88
N ALA A 85 18.80 9.21 -18.60
CA ALA A 85 20.19 9.44 -18.22
C ALA A 85 21.14 8.31 -18.67
N LEU A 86 20.71 7.05 -18.58
CA LEU A 86 21.48 5.88 -19.01
C LEU A 86 21.63 5.80 -20.53
N MET A 87 20.60 6.20 -21.27
CA MET A 87 20.59 6.23 -22.74
C MET A 87 21.20 7.50 -23.33
N ASP A 88 21.64 8.43 -22.49
CA ASP A 88 22.16 9.74 -22.89
C ASP A 88 21.16 10.56 -23.73
N GLN A 89 19.87 10.45 -23.39
CA GLN A 89 18.76 11.13 -24.05
C GLN A 89 18.12 12.15 -23.13
N HIS A 90 17.58 13.24 -23.69
CA HIS A 90 16.77 14.23 -22.94
C HIS A 90 17.39 14.63 -21.57
N ARG A 91 18.69 14.94 -21.52
CA ARG A 91 19.48 15.15 -20.28
C ARG A 91 18.84 16.13 -19.29
N GLU A 92 18.25 17.24 -19.78
CA GLU A 92 17.58 18.23 -18.94
C GLU A 92 16.35 17.65 -18.26
N HIS A 93 15.52 16.92 -19.00
CA HIS A 93 14.34 16.24 -18.48
C HIS A 93 14.72 15.09 -17.54
N ALA A 94 15.77 14.34 -17.87
CA ALA A 94 16.32 13.31 -16.98
C ALA A 94 16.70 13.88 -15.62
N ALA A 95 17.43 15.02 -15.62
CA ALA A 95 17.83 15.71 -14.39
C ALA A 95 16.63 16.22 -13.59
N LEU A 96 15.60 16.78 -14.26
CA LEU A 96 14.38 17.26 -13.63
C LEU A 96 13.60 16.08 -12.99
N PHE A 97 13.36 15.00 -13.75
CA PHE A 97 12.60 13.85 -13.28
C PHE A 97 13.29 13.18 -12.09
N LEU A 98 14.59 12.97 -12.16
CA LEU A 98 15.36 12.43 -11.03
C LEU A 98 15.34 13.36 -9.83
N ARG A 99 15.48 14.67 -10.02
CA ARG A 99 15.44 15.62 -8.91
C ARG A 99 14.09 15.61 -8.20
N VAL A 100 12.99 15.75 -8.94
CA VAL A 100 11.63 15.77 -8.37
C VAL A 100 11.29 14.41 -7.78
N GLY A 101 11.52 13.33 -8.52
CA GLY A 101 11.20 11.97 -8.07
C GLY A 101 11.98 11.54 -6.84
N VAL A 102 13.29 11.85 -6.76
CA VAL A 102 14.10 11.50 -5.59
C VAL A 102 13.71 12.31 -4.36
N ILE A 103 13.46 13.61 -4.49
CA ILE A 103 13.05 14.43 -3.35
C ILE A 103 11.69 13.98 -2.81
N ALA A 104 10.69 13.85 -3.69
CA ALA A 104 9.36 13.41 -3.30
C ALA A 104 9.39 11.96 -2.78
N GLY A 105 10.12 11.06 -3.45
CA GLY A 105 10.28 9.67 -3.05
C GLY A 105 11.00 9.47 -1.73
N ALA A 106 12.03 10.26 -1.43
CA ALA A 106 12.73 10.22 -0.15
C ALA A 106 11.81 10.64 1.01
N ILE A 107 11.03 11.70 0.83
CA ILE A 107 10.05 12.15 1.82
C ILE A 107 8.95 11.09 1.98
N ALA A 108 8.38 10.62 0.88
CA ALA A 108 7.30 9.66 0.90
C ALA A 108 7.73 8.29 1.47
N SER A 109 8.97 7.82 1.20
CA SER A 109 9.46 6.54 1.73
C SER A 109 9.64 6.56 3.26
N VAL A 110 10.01 7.71 3.82
CA VAL A 110 10.04 7.87 5.28
C VAL A 110 8.62 8.00 5.84
N ALA A 111 7.77 8.81 5.21
CA ALA A 111 6.42 9.07 5.68
C ALA A 111 5.52 7.82 5.63
N ILE A 112 5.73 6.90 4.67
CA ILE A 112 4.95 5.66 4.56
C ILE A 112 5.30 4.67 5.66
N ALA A 113 6.55 4.65 6.13
CA ALA A 113 6.96 3.82 7.26
C ALA A 113 6.60 4.51 8.58
N MET A 114 6.99 5.76 8.72
CA MET A 114 6.74 6.59 9.90
C MET A 114 6.33 8.01 9.46
N PRO A 115 5.12 8.54 9.80
CA PRO A 115 4.20 8.00 10.81
C PRO A 115 3.11 7.07 10.28
N THR A 116 2.83 7.02 8.95
CA THR A 116 1.56 6.45 8.49
C THR A 116 1.49 4.92 8.64
N GLY A 117 2.59 4.22 8.39
CA GLY A 117 2.66 2.76 8.58
C GLY A 117 2.60 2.34 10.05
N ASP A 118 3.36 3.05 10.90
CA ASP A 118 3.34 2.82 12.35
C ASP A 118 1.94 3.04 12.94
N MET A 119 1.27 4.12 12.57
CA MET A 119 -0.11 4.40 13.01
C MET A 119 -1.08 3.31 12.53
N GLN A 120 -0.94 2.84 11.29
CA GLN A 120 -1.78 1.77 10.75
C GLN A 120 -1.55 0.45 11.51
N ALA A 121 -0.31 0.06 11.78
CA ALA A 121 0.02 -1.15 12.52
C ALA A 121 -0.51 -1.10 13.95
N ARG A 122 -0.43 0.06 14.63
CA ARG A 122 -1.01 0.25 15.97
C ARG A 122 -2.53 0.12 15.97
N LEU A 123 -3.24 0.72 15.02
CA LEU A 123 -4.69 0.53 14.90
C LEU A 123 -5.06 -0.94 14.75
N VAL A 124 -4.30 -1.70 13.94
CA VAL A 124 -4.52 -3.14 13.81
C VAL A 124 -4.24 -3.86 15.12
N SER A 125 -3.15 -3.57 15.82
CA SER A 125 -2.83 -4.21 17.10
C SER A 125 -3.84 -3.93 18.20
N GLU A 126 -4.41 -2.71 18.24
CA GLU A 126 -5.39 -2.30 19.26
C GLU A 126 -6.80 -2.84 18.99
N HIS A 127 -7.23 -2.89 17.75
CA HIS A 127 -8.61 -3.23 17.39
C HIS A 127 -8.79 -4.61 16.78
N LYS A 128 -7.71 -5.22 16.30
CA LYS A 128 -7.70 -6.52 15.61
C LYS A 128 -6.47 -7.35 16.00
N PRO A 129 -6.31 -7.67 17.27
CA PRO A 129 -5.11 -8.34 17.74
C PRO A 129 -4.87 -9.71 17.08
N VAL A 130 -5.93 -10.44 16.72
CA VAL A 130 -5.84 -11.70 15.95
C VAL A 130 -5.17 -11.46 14.59
N THR A 131 -5.61 -10.44 13.86
CA THR A 131 -5.03 -10.03 12.58
C THR A 131 -3.58 -9.61 12.75
N PHE A 132 -3.28 -8.85 13.82
CA PHE A 132 -1.93 -8.41 14.14
C PHE A 132 -1.00 -9.60 14.39
N ALA A 133 -1.41 -10.54 15.23
CA ALA A 133 -0.65 -11.77 15.49
C ALA A 133 -0.41 -12.60 14.21
N ALA A 134 -1.43 -12.68 13.34
CA ALA A 134 -1.33 -13.41 12.07
C ALA A 134 -0.36 -12.75 11.09
N MET A 135 -0.41 -11.43 10.92
CA MET A 135 0.47 -10.73 9.97
C MET A 135 1.93 -10.70 10.42
N GLU A 136 2.17 -10.67 11.74
CA GLU A 136 3.52 -10.75 12.32
C GLU A 136 4.03 -12.20 12.44
N GLY A 137 3.18 -13.20 12.19
CA GLY A 137 3.53 -14.61 12.36
C GLY A 137 3.73 -15.02 13.82
N HIS A 138 3.08 -14.32 14.73
CA HIS A 138 3.23 -14.50 16.17
C HIS A 138 2.22 -15.53 16.69
N PHE A 139 2.66 -16.79 16.84
CA PHE A 139 1.78 -17.88 17.27
C PHE A 139 1.62 -17.98 18.77
N ASP A 140 2.69 -17.76 19.53
CA ASP A 140 2.72 -17.87 20.97
C ASP A 140 2.74 -16.48 21.63
N THR A 141 2.12 -16.35 22.80
CA THR A 141 2.12 -15.10 23.56
C THR A 141 3.47 -14.89 24.24
N GLU A 142 4.07 -13.73 24.08
CA GLU A 142 5.39 -13.40 24.63
C GLU A 142 5.43 -12.02 25.30
N ASP A 143 6.16 -11.94 26.43
CA ASP A 143 6.57 -10.68 27.03
C ASP A 143 7.89 -10.21 26.36
N GLY A 144 7.88 -9.05 25.76
CA GLY A 144 9.03 -8.56 24.99
C GLY A 144 9.19 -9.28 23.65
N ALA A 145 8.09 -9.42 22.90
CA ALA A 145 8.06 -10.11 21.62
C ALA A 145 9.04 -9.54 20.60
N GLY A 146 9.72 -10.42 19.89
CA GLY A 146 10.65 -10.08 18.81
C GLY A 146 9.92 -9.74 17.51
N LEU A 147 10.48 -8.81 16.72
CA LEU A 147 10.01 -8.54 15.37
C LEU A 147 10.59 -9.58 14.41
N VAL A 148 9.73 -10.30 13.74
CA VAL A 148 10.14 -11.26 12.71
C VAL A 148 10.45 -10.49 11.42
N MET A 149 11.66 -10.66 10.91
CA MET A 149 12.07 -10.09 9.62
C MET A 149 11.83 -11.06 8.47
N ILE A 150 12.12 -12.33 8.70
CA ILE A 150 11.96 -13.43 7.74
C ILE A 150 11.54 -14.68 8.53
N GLY A 151 10.66 -15.46 7.96
CA GLY A 151 10.21 -16.73 8.53
C GLY A 151 9.22 -17.42 7.60
N GLN A 152 8.81 -18.62 7.95
CA GLN A 152 7.85 -19.41 7.19
C GLN A 152 6.76 -19.90 8.15
N PRO A 153 5.52 -19.38 8.07
CA PRO A 153 4.44 -19.83 8.92
C PRO A 153 4.12 -21.30 8.67
N ASN A 154 4.26 -22.13 9.70
CA ASN A 154 3.91 -23.54 9.66
C ASN A 154 2.57 -23.75 10.37
N MET A 155 1.54 -24.04 9.59
CA MET A 155 0.18 -24.19 10.09
C MET A 155 -0.10 -25.55 10.74
N GLU A 156 0.78 -26.53 10.57
CA GLU A 156 0.66 -27.85 11.21
C GLU A 156 1.21 -27.80 12.64
N THR A 157 2.35 -27.19 12.81
CA THR A 157 3.07 -27.09 14.09
C THR A 157 2.75 -25.81 14.84
N LEU A 158 2.14 -24.83 14.15
CA LEU A 158 1.77 -23.51 14.67
C LEU A 158 2.96 -22.72 15.23
N HIS A 159 4.03 -22.66 14.44
CA HIS A 159 5.16 -21.79 14.70
C HIS A 159 5.81 -21.32 13.40
N LEU A 160 6.79 -20.46 13.50
CA LEU A 160 7.58 -20.02 12.35
C LEU A 160 8.79 -20.93 12.18
N ASP A 161 8.97 -21.45 10.97
CA ASP A 161 10.19 -22.16 10.60
C ASP A 161 11.26 -21.14 10.17
N ASN A 162 12.52 -21.39 10.57
CA ASN A 162 13.71 -20.59 10.23
C ASN A 162 13.54 -19.06 10.46
N PRO A 163 13.08 -18.60 11.63
CA PRO A 163 12.82 -17.19 11.84
C PRO A 163 14.11 -16.38 12.02
N VAL A 164 14.20 -15.24 11.35
CA VAL A 164 15.19 -14.18 11.64
C VAL A 164 14.47 -13.11 12.43
N VAL A 165 14.83 -12.94 13.70
CA VAL A 165 14.10 -12.13 14.66
C VAL A 165 14.98 -11.04 15.24
N VAL A 166 14.46 -9.80 15.33
CA VAL A 166 15.06 -8.72 16.11
C VAL A 166 14.43 -8.74 17.50
N PRO A 167 15.17 -9.15 18.56
CA PRO A 167 14.60 -9.35 19.88
C PRO A 167 13.91 -8.10 20.43
N ARG A 168 12.73 -8.27 21.04
CA ARG A 168 11.93 -7.23 21.72
C ARG A 168 11.43 -6.08 20.84
N MET A 169 11.78 -6.05 19.56
CA MET A 169 11.47 -4.92 18.68
C MET A 169 9.96 -4.81 18.40
N LEU A 170 9.23 -5.92 18.29
CA LEU A 170 7.77 -5.89 18.08
C LEU A 170 7.07 -5.21 19.27
N SER A 171 7.42 -5.57 20.50
CA SER A 171 6.90 -4.93 21.71
C SER A 171 7.19 -3.43 21.77
N VAL A 172 8.39 -3.01 21.36
CA VAL A 172 8.76 -1.58 21.30
C VAL A 172 7.96 -0.84 20.24
N MET A 173 7.84 -1.39 19.05
CA MET A 173 7.10 -0.74 17.94
C MET A 173 5.60 -0.64 18.26
N THR A 174 5.02 -1.65 18.90
CA THR A 174 3.58 -1.67 19.20
C THR A 174 3.23 -0.80 20.40
N HIS A 175 3.95 -0.97 21.52
CA HIS A 175 3.59 -0.37 22.82
C HIS A 175 4.64 0.60 23.37
N GLN A 176 5.74 0.86 22.63
CA GLN A 176 6.86 1.71 23.08
C GLN A 176 7.53 1.26 24.39
N ARG A 177 7.46 -0.04 24.71
CA ARG A 177 8.01 -0.66 25.91
C ARG A 177 8.68 -2.00 25.56
N TRP A 178 9.88 -2.22 26.09
CA TRP A 178 10.70 -3.42 25.78
C TRP A 178 10.12 -4.73 26.27
N GLY A 179 9.29 -4.70 27.30
CA GLY A 179 8.73 -5.88 27.96
C GLY A 179 7.21 -6.01 27.80
N SER A 180 6.61 -5.29 26.86
CA SER A 180 5.15 -5.38 26.65
C SER A 180 4.79 -6.77 26.13
N ARG A 181 3.67 -7.27 26.65
CA ARG A 181 3.06 -8.53 26.22
C ARG A 181 2.41 -8.34 24.85
N ILE A 182 2.69 -9.26 23.95
CA ILE A 182 2.02 -9.41 22.65
C ILE A 182 1.32 -10.78 22.67
N GLU A 183 0.03 -10.78 22.43
CA GLU A 183 -0.77 -12.01 22.37
C GLU A 183 -0.56 -12.72 21.05
N GLY A 184 -0.35 -14.03 21.12
CA GLY A 184 -0.17 -14.89 19.97
C GLY A 184 -1.50 -15.43 19.42
N LEU A 185 -1.48 -15.96 18.20
CA LEU A 185 -2.66 -16.52 17.55
C LEU A 185 -3.34 -17.62 18.36
N ARG A 186 -2.59 -18.40 19.14
CA ARG A 186 -3.14 -19.50 19.95
C ARG A 186 -4.09 -19.05 21.07
N GLU A 187 -4.06 -17.78 21.47
CA GLU A 187 -4.99 -17.23 22.47
C GLU A 187 -6.42 -17.06 21.91
N TYR A 188 -6.58 -17.10 20.59
CA TYR A 188 -7.83 -16.83 19.93
C TYR A 188 -8.47 -18.07 19.32
N PRO A 189 -9.82 -18.17 19.29
CA PRO A 189 -10.52 -19.25 18.62
C PRO A 189 -10.17 -19.31 17.12
N ARG A 190 -10.04 -20.53 16.61
CA ARG A 190 -9.68 -20.76 15.19
C ARG A 190 -10.65 -20.13 14.19
N GLU A 191 -11.92 -20.01 14.54
CA GLU A 191 -12.98 -19.40 13.73
C GLU A 191 -12.84 -17.87 13.61
N GLU A 192 -11.96 -17.23 14.38
CA GLU A 192 -11.62 -15.80 14.30
C GLU A 192 -10.32 -15.55 13.55
N TRP A 193 -9.59 -16.60 13.23
CA TRP A 193 -8.33 -16.47 12.50
C TRP A 193 -8.61 -16.06 11.06
N PRO A 194 -7.72 -15.24 10.44
CA PRO A 194 -7.74 -15.04 9.01
C PRO A 194 -7.68 -16.37 8.24
N ASP A 195 -8.50 -16.50 7.20
CA ASP A 195 -8.66 -17.76 6.45
C ASP A 195 -7.33 -18.31 5.89
N ASN A 196 -6.40 -17.42 5.58
CA ASN A 196 -5.09 -17.79 5.04
C ASN A 196 -3.96 -17.02 5.74
N VAL A 197 -3.58 -17.46 6.93
CA VAL A 197 -2.51 -16.87 7.73
C VAL A 197 -1.16 -16.80 6.97
N PRO A 198 -0.70 -17.84 6.26
CA PRO A 198 0.56 -17.75 5.52
C PRO A 198 0.53 -16.67 4.43
N LEU A 199 -0.55 -16.56 3.67
CA LEU A 199 -0.65 -15.55 2.61
C LEU A 199 -0.70 -14.13 3.20
N LEU A 200 -1.41 -13.93 4.31
CA LEU A 200 -1.43 -12.68 5.04
C LEU A 200 -0.03 -12.30 5.53
N TYR A 201 0.67 -13.22 6.15
CA TYR A 201 2.05 -13.04 6.62
C TYR A 201 2.99 -12.60 5.49
N TYR A 202 3.00 -13.35 4.37
CA TYR A 202 3.86 -13.00 3.24
C TYR A 202 3.48 -11.68 2.58
N ALA A 203 2.19 -11.37 2.44
CA ALA A 203 1.74 -10.09 1.89
C ALA A 203 2.25 -8.92 2.75
N TYR A 204 2.11 -9.01 4.06
CA TYR A 204 2.61 -8.00 5.00
C TYR A 204 4.13 -7.84 4.91
N HIS A 205 4.88 -8.95 4.95
CA HIS A 205 6.35 -8.92 4.92
C HIS A 205 6.92 -8.44 3.57
N VAL A 206 6.25 -8.74 2.45
CA VAL A 206 6.62 -8.19 1.13
C VAL A 206 6.42 -6.68 1.12
N MET A 207 5.28 -6.18 1.64
CA MET A 207 5.01 -4.74 1.71
C MET A 207 6.06 -4.02 2.56
N VAL A 208 6.32 -4.49 3.78
CA VAL A 208 7.27 -3.86 4.72
C VAL A 208 8.71 -3.99 4.22
N GLY A 209 9.09 -5.15 3.69
CA GLY A 209 10.42 -5.40 3.13
C GLY A 209 10.73 -4.49 1.95
N LEU A 210 9.80 -4.35 1.01
CA LEU A 210 9.93 -3.41 -0.12
C LEU A 210 9.98 -1.97 0.38
N GLY A 211 9.13 -1.58 1.34
CA GLY A 211 9.14 -0.26 1.96
C GLY A 211 10.51 0.10 2.54
N THR A 212 11.16 -0.85 3.22
CA THR A 212 12.51 -0.68 3.77
C THR A 212 13.56 -0.49 2.66
N LEU A 213 13.46 -1.28 1.58
CA LEU A 213 14.35 -1.14 0.43
C LEU A 213 14.13 0.21 -0.28
N PHE A 214 12.89 0.72 -0.34
CA PHE A 214 12.60 2.03 -0.92
C PHE A 214 13.23 3.15 -0.11
N MET A 215 13.17 3.11 1.22
CA MET A 215 13.86 4.07 2.08
C MET A 215 15.38 4.06 1.84
N ALA A 216 15.99 2.89 1.75
CA ALA A 216 17.41 2.76 1.49
C ALA A 216 17.80 3.32 0.12
N LEU A 217 17.10 2.93 -0.96
CA LEU A 217 17.39 3.37 -2.32
C LEU A 217 17.15 4.86 -2.49
N MET A 218 16.05 5.40 -1.97
CA MET A 218 15.76 6.84 -2.03
C MET A 218 16.71 7.66 -1.16
N GLY A 219 17.11 7.14 0.02
CA GLY A 219 18.11 7.77 0.87
C GLY A 219 19.48 7.89 0.18
N VAL A 220 19.96 6.80 -0.42
CA VAL A 220 21.21 6.81 -1.23
C VAL A 220 21.09 7.76 -2.41
N SER A 221 19.95 7.73 -3.12
CA SER A 221 19.69 8.60 -4.27
C SER A 221 19.66 10.08 -3.87
N ALA A 222 19.01 10.42 -2.76
CA ALA A 222 18.95 11.77 -2.22
C ALA A 222 20.35 12.27 -1.81
N PHE A 223 21.15 11.41 -1.16
CA PHE A 223 22.55 11.74 -0.83
C PHE A 223 23.39 12.02 -2.09
N LEU A 224 23.27 11.18 -3.11
CA LEU A 224 23.97 11.38 -4.38
C LEU A 224 23.48 12.61 -5.14
N LEU A 225 22.18 12.91 -5.07
CA LEU A 225 21.61 14.14 -5.63
C LEU A 225 22.17 15.38 -4.93
N TYR A 226 22.23 15.38 -3.60
CA TYR A 226 22.87 16.44 -2.81
C TYR A 226 24.34 16.63 -3.20
N ARG A 227 25.07 15.53 -3.38
CA ARG A 227 26.50 15.53 -3.82
C ARG A 227 26.66 15.83 -5.33
N ARG A 228 25.57 16.07 -6.07
CA ARG A 228 25.56 16.29 -7.54
C ARG A 228 26.20 15.16 -8.34
N LYS A 229 26.15 13.92 -7.81
CA LYS A 229 26.74 12.71 -8.41
C LYS A 229 25.72 11.72 -8.95
N LEU A 230 24.40 11.95 -8.73
CA LEU A 230 23.36 11.00 -9.09
C LEU A 230 23.37 10.64 -10.57
N LEU A 231 23.46 11.64 -11.46
CA LEU A 231 23.44 11.46 -12.93
C LEU A 231 24.66 10.69 -13.47
N THR A 232 25.75 10.63 -12.71
CA THR A 232 26.98 9.92 -13.09
C THR A 232 27.15 8.57 -12.42
N THR A 233 26.29 8.22 -11.46
CA THR A 233 26.37 6.97 -10.70
C THR A 233 25.50 5.90 -11.35
N ARG A 234 26.00 5.28 -12.43
CA ARG A 234 25.28 4.27 -13.23
C ARG A 234 24.61 3.15 -12.42
N PRO A 235 25.23 2.53 -11.39
CA PRO A 235 24.57 1.46 -10.61
C PRO A 235 23.29 1.93 -9.93
N VAL A 236 23.24 3.15 -9.39
CA VAL A 236 22.05 3.70 -8.74
C VAL A 236 20.99 4.05 -9.78
N LEU A 237 21.34 4.57 -10.94
CA LEU A 237 20.40 4.79 -12.03
C LEU A 237 19.75 3.48 -12.50
N ILE A 238 20.55 2.42 -12.65
CA ILE A 238 20.02 1.09 -13.00
C ILE A 238 19.08 0.58 -11.90
N ALA A 239 19.46 0.73 -10.64
CA ALA A 239 18.61 0.34 -9.51
C ALA A 239 17.28 1.12 -9.49
N LEU A 240 17.28 2.44 -9.71
CA LEU A 240 16.07 3.27 -9.79
C LEU A 240 15.17 2.87 -10.97
N MET A 241 15.77 2.58 -12.12
CA MET A 241 15.03 2.13 -13.30
C MET A 241 14.35 0.79 -13.06
N LEU A 242 15.07 -0.20 -12.54
CA LEU A 242 14.56 -1.54 -12.25
C LEU A 242 13.57 -1.56 -11.07
N ALA A 243 13.72 -0.65 -10.12
CA ALA A 243 12.84 -0.56 -8.96
C ALA A 243 11.49 0.08 -9.27
N SER A 244 11.30 0.72 -10.44
CA SER A 244 10.05 1.44 -10.77
C SER A 244 8.76 0.61 -10.70
N PRO A 245 8.71 -0.72 -10.95
CA PRO A 245 7.50 -1.52 -10.78
C PRO A 245 7.23 -1.96 -9.34
N PHE A 246 8.24 -1.99 -8.46
CA PHE A 246 8.08 -2.55 -7.11
C PHE A 246 7.09 -1.82 -6.19
N PRO A 247 6.90 -0.48 -6.25
CA PRO A 247 5.86 0.16 -5.47
C PRO A 247 4.44 -0.30 -5.81
N PHE A 248 4.16 -0.70 -7.04
CA PHE A 248 2.89 -1.32 -7.40
C PHE A 248 2.70 -2.67 -6.70
N ILE A 249 3.78 -3.47 -6.62
CA ILE A 249 3.78 -4.75 -5.88
C ILE A 249 3.56 -4.51 -4.40
N ALA A 250 4.26 -3.53 -3.80
CA ALA A 250 4.10 -3.19 -2.39
C ALA A 250 2.68 -2.70 -2.06
N ASN A 251 2.09 -1.85 -2.90
CA ASN A 251 0.71 -1.40 -2.73
C ASN A 251 -0.29 -2.56 -2.83
N THR A 252 -0.10 -3.46 -3.81
CA THR A 252 -0.93 -4.67 -3.94
C THR A 252 -0.80 -5.56 -2.71
N ALA A 253 0.41 -5.79 -2.22
CA ALA A 253 0.67 -6.56 -1.01
C ALA A 253 0.03 -5.91 0.23
N GLY A 254 0.07 -4.57 0.34
CA GLY A 254 -0.59 -3.82 1.39
C GLY A 254 -2.12 -3.98 1.38
N TRP A 255 -2.74 -3.91 0.21
CA TRP A 255 -4.17 -4.19 0.06
C TRP A 255 -4.51 -5.65 0.37
N MET A 256 -3.69 -6.61 -0.07
CA MET A 256 -3.85 -8.02 0.33
C MET A 256 -3.76 -8.18 1.85
N THR A 257 -2.84 -7.49 2.51
CA THR A 257 -2.73 -7.50 3.98
C THR A 257 -4.03 -7.00 4.63
N ALA A 258 -4.58 -5.89 4.16
CA ALA A 258 -5.82 -5.34 4.70
C ALA A 258 -7.03 -6.27 4.49
N GLU A 259 -7.17 -6.85 3.29
CA GLU A 259 -8.32 -7.66 2.93
C GLU A 259 -8.26 -9.09 3.48
N LEU A 260 -7.08 -9.72 3.46
CA LEU A 260 -6.86 -11.03 4.11
C LEU A 260 -6.97 -10.93 5.63
N GLY A 261 -6.41 -9.86 6.22
CA GLY A 261 -6.46 -9.61 7.66
C GLY A 261 -7.87 -9.25 8.17
N ARG A 262 -8.80 -8.91 7.28
CA ARG A 262 -10.19 -8.70 7.64
C ARG A 262 -10.98 -10.01 7.73
N GLN A 263 -10.57 -11.05 7.02
CA GLN A 263 -11.25 -12.34 7.08
C GLN A 263 -11.22 -12.94 8.50
N PRO A 264 -12.24 -13.69 8.89
CA PRO A 264 -13.40 -14.15 8.11
C PRO A 264 -14.57 -13.15 8.04
N TRP A 265 -14.33 -11.89 8.36
CA TRP A 265 -15.36 -10.84 8.42
C TRP A 265 -15.48 -10.07 7.10
N LEU A 266 -16.72 -9.86 6.64
CA LEU A 266 -17.04 -8.85 5.63
C LEU A 266 -17.09 -7.45 6.28
N ILE A 267 -17.79 -7.34 7.41
CA ILE A 267 -17.77 -6.16 8.29
C ILE A 267 -17.36 -6.67 9.67
N HIS A 268 -16.24 -6.21 10.17
CA HIS A 268 -15.63 -6.73 11.38
C HIS A 268 -16.60 -6.70 12.57
N GLY A 269 -16.80 -7.85 13.20
CA GLY A 269 -17.70 -8.04 14.34
C GLY A 269 -19.20 -8.00 14.03
N LEU A 270 -19.62 -7.70 12.79
CA LEU A 270 -21.03 -7.55 12.43
C LEU A 270 -21.54 -8.56 11.39
N MET A 271 -20.74 -8.85 10.38
CA MET A 271 -21.13 -9.73 9.28
C MET A 271 -19.94 -10.57 8.82
N ARG A 272 -20.10 -11.87 8.72
CA ARG A 272 -19.09 -12.75 8.15
C ARG A 272 -19.12 -12.71 6.62
N THR A 273 -17.99 -12.99 5.99
CA THR A 273 -17.90 -13.05 4.52
C THR A 273 -18.82 -14.13 3.93
N ALA A 274 -18.99 -15.24 4.63
CA ALA A 274 -19.91 -16.31 4.22
C ALA A 274 -21.37 -15.86 4.16
N ASP A 275 -21.77 -14.88 4.98
CA ASP A 275 -23.15 -14.35 5.05
C ASP A 275 -23.37 -13.20 4.04
N GLY A 276 -22.30 -12.71 3.42
CA GLY A 276 -22.33 -11.54 2.52
C GLY A 276 -22.74 -11.84 1.08
N THR A 277 -23.38 -12.99 0.83
CA THR A 277 -23.82 -13.38 -0.52
C THR A 277 -25.14 -12.72 -0.90
N SER A 278 -25.23 -12.21 -2.13
CA SER A 278 -26.46 -11.64 -2.66
C SER A 278 -27.42 -12.76 -3.09
N GLN A 279 -28.62 -12.80 -2.50
CA GLN A 279 -29.67 -13.72 -2.92
C GLN A 279 -30.34 -13.32 -4.26
N ALA A 280 -30.12 -12.07 -4.70
CA ALA A 280 -30.73 -11.53 -5.92
C ALA A 280 -29.86 -11.73 -7.18
N VAL A 281 -28.60 -12.14 -7.03
CA VAL A 281 -27.66 -12.29 -8.14
C VAL A 281 -27.26 -13.76 -8.28
N SER A 282 -27.46 -14.33 -9.47
CA SER A 282 -27.06 -15.69 -9.74
C SER A 282 -25.55 -15.86 -9.87
N GLU A 283 -25.03 -17.05 -9.55
CA GLU A 283 -23.61 -17.40 -9.71
C GLU A 283 -23.08 -17.13 -11.12
N GLY A 284 -23.89 -17.41 -12.15
CA GLY A 284 -23.54 -17.15 -13.55
C GLY A 284 -23.29 -15.65 -13.83
N ASN A 285 -24.11 -14.77 -13.24
CA ASN A 285 -23.92 -13.32 -13.39
C ASN A 285 -22.65 -12.85 -12.67
N VAL A 286 -22.36 -13.41 -11.50
CA VAL A 286 -21.13 -13.10 -10.76
C VAL A 286 -19.89 -13.54 -11.58
N LEU A 287 -19.91 -14.77 -12.09
CA LEU A 287 -18.81 -15.31 -12.91
C LEU A 287 -18.64 -14.50 -14.20
N PHE A 288 -19.71 -14.15 -14.90
CA PHE A 288 -19.67 -13.32 -16.10
C PHE A 288 -19.02 -11.96 -15.80
N THR A 289 -19.45 -11.31 -14.72
CA THR A 289 -18.91 -10.01 -14.29
C THR A 289 -17.43 -10.12 -13.94
N LEU A 290 -17.05 -11.16 -13.17
CA LEU A 290 -15.66 -11.39 -12.78
C LEU A 290 -14.76 -11.57 -14.02
N LEU A 291 -15.13 -12.48 -14.94
CA LEU A 291 -14.36 -12.72 -16.16
C LEU A 291 -14.33 -11.50 -17.08
N GLY A 292 -15.44 -10.75 -17.16
CA GLY A 292 -15.53 -9.50 -17.90
C GLY A 292 -14.54 -8.45 -17.38
N PHE A 293 -14.52 -8.23 -16.07
CA PHE A 293 -13.54 -7.31 -15.46
C PHE A 293 -12.11 -7.78 -15.62
N MET A 294 -11.81 -9.07 -15.42
CA MET A 294 -10.47 -9.62 -15.64
C MET A 294 -10.00 -9.39 -17.08
N GLY A 295 -10.85 -9.66 -18.07
CA GLY A 295 -10.55 -9.44 -19.49
C GLY A 295 -10.34 -7.96 -19.81
N LEU A 296 -11.20 -7.08 -19.27
CA LEU A 296 -11.07 -5.64 -19.44
C LEU A 296 -9.77 -5.09 -18.85
N TYR A 297 -9.44 -5.48 -17.62
CA TYR A 297 -8.19 -5.05 -16.98
C TYR A 297 -6.94 -5.60 -17.68
N ALA A 298 -6.99 -6.84 -18.20
CA ALA A 298 -5.90 -7.38 -19.00
C ALA A 298 -5.69 -6.56 -20.29
N LEU A 299 -6.78 -6.21 -20.99
CA LEU A 299 -6.73 -5.35 -22.18
C LEU A 299 -6.18 -3.95 -21.85
N LEU A 300 -6.70 -3.32 -20.79
CA LEU A 300 -6.23 -1.99 -20.36
C LEU A 300 -4.76 -2.02 -19.95
N SER A 301 -4.30 -3.09 -19.31
CA SER A 301 -2.88 -3.27 -18.95
C SER A 301 -2.00 -3.36 -20.19
N LEU A 302 -2.43 -4.10 -21.21
CA LEU A 302 -1.71 -4.17 -22.47
C LEU A 302 -1.64 -2.80 -23.16
N VAL A 303 -2.77 -2.09 -23.26
CA VAL A 303 -2.84 -0.73 -23.83
C VAL A 303 -1.94 0.23 -23.05
N PHE A 304 -1.95 0.13 -21.72
CA PHE A 304 -1.08 0.94 -20.86
C PHE A 304 0.41 0.71 -21.17
N VAL A 305 0.85 -0.55 -21.20
CA VAL A 305 2.26 -0.89 -21.46
C VAL A 305 2.69 -0.39 -22.85
N LEU A 306 1.89 -0.62 -23.89
CA LEU A 306 2.20 -0.19 -25.26
C LEU A 306 2.25 1.34 -25.36
N THR A 307 1.29 2.03 -24.74
CA THR A 307 1.24 3.49 -24.72
C THR A 307 2.42 4.10 -23.94
N PHE A 308 2.73 3.51 -22.79
CA PHE A 308 3.87 3.94 -21.97
C PHE A 308 5.19 3.78 -22.71
N GLN A 309 5.41 2.64 -23.37
CA GLN A 309 6.61 2.43 -24.19
C GLN A 309 6.71 3.45 -25.33
N ARG A 310 5.59 3.74 -26.02
CA ARG A 310 5.55 4.72 -27.10
C ARG A 310 5.90 6.12 -26.59
N ILE A 311 5.29 6.56 -25.48
CA ILE A 311 5.56 7.88 -24.88
C ILE A 311 7.02 7.96 -24.44
N LEU A 312 7.56 6.90 -23.83
CA LEU A 312 8.96 6.85 -23.38
C LEU A 312 9.94 6.99 -24.54
N GLN A 313 9.65 6.32 -25.66
CA GLN A 313 10.49 6.38 -26.87
C GLN A 313 10.39 7.74 -27.60
N GLN A 314 9.22 8.36 -27.63
CA GLN A 314 9.03 9.67 -28.25
C GLN A 314 9.70 10.79 -27.44
N GLY A 315 9.82 10.60 -26.13
CA GLY A 315 10.37 11.58 -25.21
C GLY A 315 9.51 12.82 -25.04
N PRO A 316 9.93 13.76 -24.18
CA PRO A 316 9.28 15.05 -24.01
C PRO A 316 9.41 15.87 -25.30
N SER A 317 8.32 16.43 -25.81
CA SER A 317 8.34 17.37 -26.93
C SER A 317 9.24 18.55 -26.58
N ALA A 318 10.15 18.92 -27.48
CA ALA A 318 10.84 20.19 -27.37
C ALA A 318 9.76 21.28 -27.27
N GLY A 319 9.70 21.98 -26.14
CA GLY A 319 8.73 23.04 -25.93
C GLY A 319 8.80 23.99 -27.12
N HIS A 320 7.64 24.44 -27.65
CA HIS A 320 7.55 25.43 -28.68
C HIS A 320 8.31 26.72 -28.25
N SER A 321 9.61 26.74 -28.51
CA SER A 321 10.46 27.93 -28.42
C SER A 321 10.56 28.63 -29.77
N GLU A 322 9.68 28.28 -30.73
CA GLU A 322 9.61 28.92 -32.06
C GLU A 322 8.18 29.44 -32.36
N GLU A 323 7.66 30.36 -31.55
CA GLU A 323 6.63 31.30 -31.96
C GLU A 323 6.74 32.58 -31.11
N ALA A 324 7.86 33.26 -31.25
CA ALA A 324 7.98 34.67 -30.86
C ALA A 324 8.96 35.34 -31.83
N HIS A 325 8.52 35.50 -33.08
CA HIS A 325 9.03 36.50 -33.98
C HIS A 325 7.86 37.22 -34.65
#